data_8995bdaaadc62009d5534f3afa37e71a
#
_entry.id   8995bdaaadc62009d5534f3afa37e71a
#
_cell.length_a   1.000
_cell.length_b   1.000
_cell.length_c   1.000
_cell.angle_alpha   90.00
_cell.angle_beta   90.00
_cell.angle_gamma   90.00
#
_symmetry.space_group_name_H-M   'P 1'
#
loop_
_entity.id
_entity.type
_entity.pdbx_description
1 polymer ?
#
loop_
_entity_poly.entity_id
_entity_poly.type
_entity_poly.pdbx_seq_one_letter_code
_entity_poly.pdbx_strand_id
1 'polypeptide(L)'
;EPAPGEAEEPEYDEHVWTSPRNAKLIVQKISDTLCEADAPGADAYKANTAAYLAQLDQLDAEFKAVVDGAARRTMVFGDRFPFRYLADAYGLDYFAAFPGCSTETEASAATVKFLIDKVSAEHIPVVFHIELSNEKMADTISEATGAKVLLLHACHNISRDDFLAGKGYLDLMTDNVEALREALN
;
A
#
# COMPACT_ATOMS: atom_id res chain seq x y z
N GLU A 1 -13.47 -4.60 -24.86
CA GLU A 1 -12.42 -4.87 -25.89
C GLU A 1 -12.19 -3.59 -26.68
N PRO A 2 -10.93 -3.10 -26.82
CA PRO A 2 -10.63 -1.94 -27.62
C PRO A 2 -10.98 -2.21 -29.10
N ALA A 3 -11.32 -1.14 -29.82
CA ALA A 3 -11.62 -1.25 -31.24
C ALA A 3 -10.39 -1.79 -32.00
N PRO A 4 -10.58 -2.58 -33.10
CA PRO A 4 -9.46 -3.14 -33.84
C PRO A 4 -8.55 -2.03 -34.39
N GLY A 5 -7.33 -1.91 -33.85
CA GLY A 5 -6.32 -0.94 -34.27
C GLY A 5 -5.94 0.12 -33.21
N GLU A 6 -6.61 0.18 -32.07
CA GLU A 6 -6.13 0.95 -30.92
C GLU A 6 -5.10 0.09 -30.16
N ALA A 7 -3.86 0.54 -30.11
CA ALA A 7 -2.88 -0.02 -29.19
C ALA A 7 -3.33 0.34 -27.77
N GLU A 8 -3.50 -0.67 -26.91
CA GLU A 8 -3.67 -0.41 -25.48
C GLU A 8 -2.45 0.39 -25.00
N GLU A 9 -2.68 1.62 -24.55
CA GLU A 9 -1.63 2.35 -23.85
C GLU A 9 -1.32 1.59 -22.56
N PRO A 10 -0.05 1.45 -22.17
CA PRO A 10 0.29 0.76 -20.94
C PRO A 10 -0.37 1.51 -19.78
N GLU A 11 -1.25 0.82 -19.07
CA GLU A 11 -1.87 1.36 -17.86
C GLU A 11 -0.82 1.41 -16.75
N TYR A 12 -0.43 2.63 -16.38
CA TYR A 12 0.50 2.87 -15.28
C TYR A 12 -0.27 2.92 -13.96
N ASP A 13 0.23 2.18 -12.96
CA ASP A 13 -0.29 2.28 -11.60
C ASP A 13 0.04 3.67 -11.02
N GLU A 14 -0.96 4.41 -10.58
CA GLU A 14 -0.82 5.77 -10.07
C GLU A 14 -0.40 5.85 -8.59
N HIS A 15 -0.45 4.73 -7.84
CA HIS A 15 -0.21 4.71 -6.39
C HIS A 15 1.28 4.78 -6.00
N VAL A 16 2.02 5.68 -6.65
CA VAL A 16 3.48 5.81 -6.52
C VAL A 16 3.93 6.13 -5.09
N TRP A 17 3.09 6.83 -4.33
CA TRP A 17 3.38 7.25 -2.95
C TRP A 17 3.34 6.10 -1.93
N THR A 18 2.79 4.94 -2.28
CA THR A 18 2.76 3.77 -1.38
C THR A 18 4.16 3.22 -1.08
N SER A 19 5.16 3.54 -1.92
CA SER A 19 6.56 3.32 -1.60
C SER A 19 7.16 4.55 -0.89
N PRO A 20 7.69 4.42 0.34
CA PRO A 20 8.40 5.50 1.02
C PRO A 20 9.56 6.06 0.20
N ARG A 21 10.22 5.24 -0.63
CA ARG A 21 11.30 5.67 -1.54
C ARG A 21 10.79 6.62 -2.60
N ASN A 22 9.63 6.33 -3.19
CA ASN A 22 8.99 7.22 -4.15
C ASN A 22 8.43 8.48 -3.48
N ALA A 23 7.85 8.35 -2.28
CA ALA A 23 7.37 9.49 -1.50
C ALA A 23 8.49 10.52 -1.26
N LYS A 24 9.72 10.08 -1.01
CA LYS A 24 10.91 10.98 -0.89
C LYS A 24 11.13 11.80 -2.17
N LEU A 25 11.04 11.17 -3.34
CA LEU A 25 11.21 11.86 -4.63
C LEU A 25 10.11 12.89 -4.86
N ILE A 26 8.87 12.55 -4.49
CA ILE A 26 7.72 13.46 -4.58
C ILE A 26 7.92 14.67 -3.66
N VAL A 27 8.29 14.42 -2.39
CA VAL A 27 8.55 15.49 -1.41
C VAL A 27 9.67 16.42 -1.88
N GLN A 28 10.76 15.87 -2.41
CA GLN A 28 11.87 16.70 -2.95
C GLN A 28 11.38 17.57 -4.12
N LYS A 29 10.60 16.97 -5.06
CA LYS A 29 10.08 17.74 -6.21
C LYS A 29 9.12 18.85 -5.78
N ILE A 30 8.27 18.61 -4.79
CA ILE A 30 7.40 19.63 -4.22
C ILE A 30 8.23 20.76 -3.61
N SER A 31 9.26 20.43 -2.82
CA SER A 31 10.16 21.40 -2.21
C SER A 31 10.86 22.29 -3.25
N ASP A 32 11.40 21.68 -4.29
CA ASP A 32 12.09 22.41 -5.37
C ASP A 32 11.12 23.39 -6.06
N THR A 33 9.91 22.93 -6.36
CA THR A 33 8.87 23.79 -6.96
C THR A 33 8.43 24.93 -6.05
N LEU A 34 8.30 24.69 -4.74
CA LEU A 34 8.00 25.75 -3.76
C LEU A 34 9.12 26.78 -3.68
N CYS A 35 10.39 26.33 -3.69
CA CYS A 35 11.54 27.23 -3.67
C CYS A 35 11.62 28.12 -4.93
N GLU A 36 11.21 27.61 -6.08
CA GLU A 36 11.12 28.39 -7.33
C GLU A 36 9.98 29.39 -7.29
N ALA A 37 8.81 28.98 -6.76
CA ALA A 37 7.61 29.83 -6.71
C ALA A 37 7.68 30.92 -5.63
N ASP A 38 8.34 30.65 -4.50
CA ASP A 38 8.49 31.56 -3.36
C ASP A 38 9.94 31.56 -2.85
N ALA A 39 10.80 32.27 -3.54
CA ALA A 39 12.22 32.37 -3.19
C ALA A 39 12.48 32.91 -1.76
N PRO A 40 11.70 33.86 -1.20
CA PRO A 40 11.86 34.30 0.18
C PRO A 40 11.63 33.18 1.22
N GLY A 41 10.76 32.22 0.95
CA GLY A 41 10.45 31.08 1.81
C GLY A 41 11.41 29.89 1.65
N ALA A 42 12.31 29.90 0.67
CA ALA A 42 13.12 28.76 0.26
C ALA A 42 13.90 28.08 1.38
N ASP A 43 14.47 28.83 2.32
CA ASP A 43 15.24 28.24 3.42
C ASP A 43 14.35 27.46 4.39
N ALA A 44 13.12 27.93 4.65
CA ALA A 44 12.15 27.23 5.46
C ALA A 44 11.67 25.94 4.77
N TYR A 45 11.39 25.99 3.46
CA TYR A 45 10.99 24.80 2.68
C TYR A 45 12.08 23.73 2.70
N LYS A 46 13.33 24.11 2.44
CA LYS A 46 14.49 23.19 2.48
C LYS A 46 14.68 22.56 3.85
N ALA A 47 14.59 23.35 4.93
CA ALA A 47 14.73 22.85 6.29
C ALA A 47 13.63 21.85 6.66
N ASN A 48 12.36 22.17 6.36
CA ASN A 48 11.23 21.28 6.60
C ASN A 48 11.33 20.01 5.75
N THR A 49 11.72 20.13 4.48
CA THR A 49 11.95 19.00 3.58
C THR A 49 13.02 18.08 4.12
N ALA A 50 14.17 18.61 4.53
CA ALA A 50 15.26 17.79 5.07
C ALA A 50 14.82 17.00 6.31
N ALA A 51 14.05 17.63 7.21
CA ALA A 51 13.50 16.96 8.39
C ALA A 51 12.52 15.84 8.02
N TYR A 52 11.63 16.09 7.06
CA TYR A 52 10.65 15.09 6.62
C TYR A 52 11.28 13.93 5.84
N LEU A 53 12.28 14.21 4.99
CA LEU A 53 13.05 13.18 4.29
C LEU A 53 13.77 12.25 5.27
N ALA A 54 14.29 12.77 6.37
CA ALA A 54 14.92 11.94 7.41
C ALA A 54 13.91 10.98 8.07
N GLN A 55 12.67 11.42 8.27
CA GLN A 55 11.59 10.55 8.79
C GLN A 55 11.19 9.48 7.75
N LEU A 56 11.14 9.82 6.46
CA LEU A 56 10.88 8.85 5.39
C LEU A 56 12.05 7.85 5.25
N ASP A 57 13.29 8.24 5.49
CA ASP A 57 14.43 7.32 5.53
C ASP A 57 14.31 6.30 6.68
N GLN A 58 13.85 6.76 7.85
CA GLN A 58 13.58 5.87 8.97
C GLN A 58 12.46 4.89 8.63
N LEU A 59 11.36 5.36 8.05
CA LEU A 59 10.24 4.53 7.62
C LEU A 59 10.68 3.47 6.57
N ASP A 60 11.50 3.85 5.58
CA ASP A 60 12.07 2.89 4.59
C ASP A 60 12.92 1.82 5.30
N ALA A 61 13.71 2.22 6.29
CA ALA A 61 14.52 1.28 7.06
C ALA A 61 13.66 0.31 7.89
N GLU A 62 12.54 0.76 8.45
CA GLU A 62 11.60 -0.07 9.20
C GLU A 62 10.91 -1.11 8.31
N PHE A 63 10.39 -0.71 7.13
CA PHE A 63 9.87 -1.65 6.13
C PHE A 63 10.93 -2.68 5.74
N LYS A 64 12.14 -2.22 5.43
CA LYS A 64 13.24 -3.10 5.06
C LYS A 64 13.55 -4.11 6.17
N ALA A 65 13.61 -3.66 7.42
CA ALA A 65 13.90 -4.54 8.55
C ALA A 65 12.81 -5.62 8.74
N VAL A 66 11.53 -5.27 8.56
CA VAL A 66 10.44 -6.24 8.61
C VAL A 66 10.61 -7.29 7.52
N VAL A 67 10.83 -6.86 6.28
CA VAL A 67 10.93 -7.79 5.14
C VAL A 67 12.21 -8.63 5.19
N ASP A 68 13.34 -8.08 5.64
CA ASP A 68 14.60 -8.82 5.77
C ASP A 68 14.49 -9.93 6.83
N GLY A 69 13.72 -9.71 7.90
CA GLY A 69 13.48 -10.69 8.98
C GLY A 69 12.29 -11.62 8.75
N ALA A 70 11.58 -11.47 7.65
CA ALA A 70 10.31 -12.15 7.40
C ALA A 70 10.48 -13.65 7.08
N ALA A 71 9.56 -14.46 7.62
CA ALA A 71 9.46 -15.87 7.30
C ALA A 71 8.88 -16.14 5.90
N ARG A 72 8.08 -15.21 5.38
CA ARG A 72 7.46 -15.26 4.04
C ARG A 72 7.50 -13.90 3.38
N ARG A 73 7.22 -13.86 2.07
CA ARG A 73 7.17 -12.60 1.29
C ARG A 73 5.86 -12.40 0.56
N THR A 74 4.86 -13.23 0.84
CA THR A 74 3.57 -13.23 0.16
C THR A 74 2.54 -12.46 0.97
N MET A 75 1.89 -11.50 0.33
CA MET A 75 0.72 -10.78 0.82
C MET A 75 -0.53 -11.28 0.10
N VAL A 76 -1.65 -11.37 0.82
CA VAL A 76 -2.95 -11.69 0.21
C VAL A 76 -3.96 -10.61 0.56
N PHE A 77 -4.69 -10.14 -0.46
CA PHE A 77 -5.70 -9.10 -0.34
C PHE A 77 -7.08 -9.66 -0.72
N GLY A 78 -8.01 -9.60 0.22
CA GLY A 78 -9.44 -9.74 -0.07
C GLY A 78 -10.03 -8.43 -0.61
N ASP A 79 -9.27 -7.69 -1.37
CA ASP A 79 -9.58 -6.34 -1.82
C ASP A 79 -8.81 -5.99 -3.10
N ARG A 80 -8.77 -4.69 -3.47
CA ARG A 80 -7.90 -4.09 -4.48
C ARG A 80 -6.45 -4.09 -4.02
N PHE A 81 -5.53 -3.97 -4.98
CA PHE A 81 -4.09 -3.96 -4.71
C PHE A 81 -3.41 -2.67 -5.18
N PRO A 82 -3.46 -1.57 -4.43
CA PRO A 82 -2.78 -0.32 -4.78
C PRO A 82 -1.32 -0.25 -4.29
N PHE A 83 -0.67 -1.39 -4.01
CA PHE A 83 0.64 -1.44 -3.36
C PHE A 83 1.77 -1.93 -4.27
N ARG A 84 1.62 -1.82 -5.60
CA ARG A 84 2.62 -2.30 -6.55
C ARG A 84 4.00 -1.74 -6.26
N TYR A 85 4.11 -0.44 -6.05
CA TYR A 85 5.41 0.21 -5.78
C TYR A 85 5.99 -0.16 -4.41
N LEU A 86 5.14 -0.43 -3.41
CA LEU A 86 5.58 -0.99 -2.13
C LEU A 86 6.14 -2.40 -2.32
N ALA A 87 5.40 -3.25 -3.01
CA ALA A 87 5.80 -4.63 -3.27
C ALA A 87 7.13 -4.69 -4.04
N ASP A 88 7.25 -3.91 -5.12
CA ASP A 88 8.47 -3.82 -5.92
C ASP A 88 9.66 -3.31 -5.10
N ALA A 89 9.46 -2.29 -4.24
CA ALA A 89 10.53 -1.69 -3.44
C ALA A 89 11.16 -2.65 -2.44
N TYR A 90 10.39 -3.62 -1.93
CA TYR A 90 10.83 -4.54 -0.89
C TYR A 90 10.86 -6.01 -1.33
N GLY A 91 10.56 -6.31 -2.59
CA GLY A 91 10.56 -7.67 -3.14
C GLY A 91 9.51 -8.56 -2.51
N LEU A 92 8.28 -8.04 -2.40
CA LEU A 92 7.12 -8.76 -1.90
C LEU A 92 6.28 -9.31 -3.05
N ASP A 93 5.82 -10.55 -2.90
CA ASP A 93 4.83 -11.17 -3.78
C ASP A 93 3.42 -10.86 -3.28
N TYR A 94 2.45 -10.82 -4.18
CA TYR A 94 1.07 -10.55 -3.79
C TYR A 94 0.04 -11.30 -4.63
N PHE A 95 -1.12 -11.54 -4.02
CA PHE A 95 -2.34 -12.03 -4.65
C PHE A 95 -3.51 -11.18 -4.17
N ALA A 96 -4.38 -10.76 -5.06
CA ALA A 96 -5.48 -9.86 -4.74
C ALA A 96 -6.78 -10.27 -5.43
N ALA A 97 -7.90 -9.89 -4.83
CA ALA A 97 -9.22 -10.12 -5.39
C ALA A 97 -9.47 -9.28 -6.65
N PHE A 98 -8.87 -8.07 -6.69
CA PHE A 98 -9.03 -7.11 -7.78
C PHE A 98 -7.70 -6.41 -8.13
N PRO A 99 -7.52 -5.96 -9.40
CA PRO A 99 -6.47 -5.00 -9.76
C PRO A 99 -6.57 -3.70 -8.96
N GLY A 100 -5.47 -2.93 -8.88
CA GLY A 100 -5.36 -1.72 -8.04
C GLY A 100 -6.46 -0.69 -8.21
N CYS A 101 -6.82 -0.37 -9.47
CA CYS A 101 -7.82 0.64 -9.81
C CYS A 101 -9.16 0.06 -10.27
N SER A 102 -9.43 -1.21 -9.98
CA SER A 102 -10.68 -1.86 -10.37
C SER A 102 -11.90 -1.15 -9.79
N THR A 103 -12.91 -0.94 -10.63
CA THR A 103 -14.26 -0.52 -10.22
C THR A 103 -15.16 -1.70 -9.85
N GLU A 104 -14.68 -2.94 -10.03
CA GLU A 104 -15.41 -4.14 -9.67
C GLU A 104 -15.61 -4.23 -8.17
N THR A 105 -16.77 -4.72 -7.77
CA THR A 105 -17.17 -4.87 -6.36
C THR A 105 -17.31 -6.32 -5.94
N GLU A 106 -17.30 -7.27 -6.89
CA GLU A 106 -17.45 -8.69 -6.65
C GLU A 106 -16.39 -9.47 -7.44
N ALA A 107 -15.57 -10.24 -6.74
CA ALA A 107 -14.62 -11.15 -7.38
C ALA A 107 -15.34 -12.40 -7.90
N SER A 108 -14.79 -13.02 -8.95
CA SER A 108 -15.32 -14.29 -9.45
C SER A 108 -15.20 -15.40 -8.39
N ALA A 109 -16.11 -16.38 -8.42
CA ALA A 109 -16.02 -17.54 -7.52
C ALA A 109 -14.69 -18.30 -7.70
N ALA A 110 -14.11 -18.28 -8.90
CA ALA A 110 -12.80 -18.88 -9.16
C ALA A 110 -11.67 -18.11 -8.46
N THR A 111 -11.71 -16.78 -8.47
CA THR A 111 -10.74 -15.92 -7.75
C THR A 111 -10.83 -16.15 -6.25
N VAL A 112 -12.05 -16.15 -5.69
CA VAL A 112 -12.26 -16.40 -4.26
C VAL A 112 -11.70 -17.75 -3.85
N LYS A 113 -12.05 -18.81 -4.61
CA LYS A 113 -11.54 -20.16 -4.36
C LYS A 113 -10.00 -20.19 -4.42
N PHE A 114 -9.41 -19.57 -5.43
CA PHE A 114 -7.95 -19.52 -5.58
C PHE A 114 -7.29 -18.87 -4.35
N LEU A 115 -7.82 -17.74 -3.87
CA LEU A 115 -7.27 -17.04 -2.70
C LEU A 115 -7.40 -17.89 -1.42
N ILE A 116 -8.55 -18.56 -1.21
CA ILE A 116 -8.76 -19.48 -0.09
C ILE A 116 -7.78 -20.63 -0.13
N ASP A 117 -7.63 -21.28 -1.30
CA ASP A 117 -6.69 -22.39 -1.48
C ASP A 117 -5.24 -21.93 -1.21
N LYS A 118 -4.86 -20.75 -1.70
CA LYS A 118 -3.53 -20.16 -1.51
C LYS A 118 -3.23 -19.88 -0.04
N VAL A 119 -4.14 -19.20 0.66
CA VAL A 119 -4.01 -18.88 2.09
C VAL A 119 -3.88 -20.16 2.91
N SER A 120 -4.72 -21.17 2.62
CA SER A 120 -4.71 -22.44 3.34
C SER A 120 -3.43 -23.25 3.08
N ALA A 121 -3.01 -23.36 1.80
CA ALA A 121 -1.86 -24.19 1.41
C ALA A 121 -0.53 -23.63 1.94
N GLU A 122 -0.39 -22.29 2.00
CA GLU A 122 0.83 -21.63 2.46
C GLU A 122 0.76 -21.17 3.92
N HIS A 123 -0.34 -21.48 4.61
CA HIS A 123 -0.57 -21.08 6.01
C HIS A 123 -0.36 -19.57 6.21
N ILE A 124 -0.91 -18.76 5.31
CA ILE A 124 -0.79 -17.29 5.37
C ILE A 124 -1.64 -16.79 6.55
N PRO A 125 -1.05 -16.08 7.52
CA PRO A 125 -1.77 -15.73 8.74
C PRO A 125 -2.71 -14.54 8.60
N VAL A 126 -2.54 -13.72 7.54
CA VAL A 126 -3.26 -12.45 7.36
C VAL A 126 -3.78 -12.31 5.94
N VAL A 127 -5.01 -11.81 5.83
CA VAL A 127 -5.62 -11.32 4.60
C VAL A 127 -5.86 -9.82 4.78
N PHE A 128 -5.38 -9.03 3.83
CA PHE A 128 -5.49 -7.58 3.89
C PHE A 128 -6.76 -7.05 3.21
N HIS A 129 -7.24 -5.92 3.73
CA HIS A 129 -8.14 -4.99 3.06
C HIS A 129 -7.53 -3.59 3.05
N ILE A 130 -8.07 -2.66 2.24
CA ILE A 130 -7.65 -1.26 2.21
C ILE A 130 -8.63 -0.36 2.97
N GLU A 131 -8.22 0.89 3.24
CA GLU A 131 -9.06 1.86 3.92
C GLU A 131 -10.38 2.15 3.18
N LEU A 132 -11.45 2.35 3.94
CA LEU A 132 -12.80 2.70 3.48
C LEU A 132 -13.40 1.71 2.46
N SER A 133 -12.85 0.50 2.37
CA SER A 133 -13.36 -0.54 1.50
C SER A 133 -14.44 -1.39 2.20
N ASN A 134 -15.05 -2.26 1.40
CA ASN A 134 -15.97 -3.27 1.90
C ASN A 134 -15.18 -4.55 2.23
N GLU A 135 -15.07 -4.88 3.50
CA GLU A 135 -14.26 -6.00 4.00
C GLU A 135 -14.82 -7.40 3.69
N LYS A 136 -16.02 -7.51 3.10
CA LYS A 136 -16.73 -8.79 2.88
C LYS A 136 -15.89 -9.89 2.23
N MET A 137 -15.02 -9.53 1.28
CA MET A 137 -14.18 -10.51 0.62
C MET A 137 -13.06 -11.00 1.54
N ALA A 138 -12.42 -10.09 2.26
CA ALA A 138 -11.40 -10.44 3.26
C ALA A 138 -12.02 -11.31 4.37
N ASP A 139 -13.23 -10.97 4.85
CA ASP A 139 -13.99 -11.76 5.81
C ASP A 139 -14.31 -13.16 5.28
N THR A 140 -14.77 -13.27 4.03
CA THR A 140 -15.06 -14.58 3.41
C THR A 140 -13.84 -15.49 3.38
N ILE A 141 -12.66 -14.94 3.04
CA ILE A 141 -11.41 -15.70 3.03
C ILE A 141 -11.00 -16.06 4.47
N SER A 142 -11.13 -15.12 5.40
CA SER A 142 -10.84 -15.31 6.83
C SER A 142 -11.72 -16.42 7.43
N GLU A 143 -13.02 -16.40 7.21
CA GLU A 143 -13.95 -17.42 7.70
C GLU A 143 -13.60 -18.83 7.19
N ALA A 144 -13.15 -18.92 5.92
CA ALA A 144 -12.78 -20.19 5.32
C ALA A 144 -11.43 -20.74 5.74
N THR A 145 -10.49 -19.86 6.16
CA THR A 145 -9.08 -20.23 6.38
C THR A 145 -8.59 -20.06 7.82
N GLY A 146 -9.27 -19.23 8.59
CA GLY A 146 -8.85 -18.80 9.92
C GLY A 146 -7.78 -17.70 9.91
N ALA A 147 -7.41 -17.16 8.73
CA ALA A 147 -6.49 -16.03 8.62
C ALA A 147 -7.12 -14.77 9.21
N LYS A 148 -6.31 -13.94 9.88
CA LYS A 148 -6.76 -12.67 10.45
C LYS A 148 -6.97 -11.63 9.36
N VAL A 149 -7.99 -10.79 9.47
CA VAL A 149 -8.18 -9.63 8.59
C VAL A 149 -7.46 -8.43 9.17
N LEU A 150 -6.61 -7.78 8.37
CA LEU A 150 -5.90 -6.55 8.76
C LEU A 150 -6.03 -5.48 7.67
N LEU A 151 -6.06 -4.23 8.12
CA LEU A 151 -5.94 -3.06 7.24
C LEU A 151 -4.48 -2.90 6.78
N LEU A 152 -4.27 -2.74 5.46
CA LEU A 152 -3.07 -2.13 4.91
C LEU A 152 -3.50 -0.82 4.24
N HIS A 153 -3.04 0.31 4.75
CA HIS A 153 -3.53 1.63 4.37
C HIS A 153 -2.84 2.13 3.10
N ALA A 154 -3.60 2.38 2.04
CA ALA A 154 -3.06 2.87 0.77
C ALA A 154 -2.73 4.38 0.78
N CYS A 155 -3.13 5.10 1.82
CA CYS A 155 -2.99 6.55 1.93
C CYS A 155 -3.66 7.31 0.76
N HIS A 156 -4.70 6.71 0.16
CA HIS A 156 -5.49 7.31 -0.89
C HIS A 156 -6.63 8.16 -0.29
N ASN A 157 -7.18 7.70 0.82
CA ASN A 157 -8.19 8.39 1.60
C ASN A 157 -7.78 8.40 3.07
N ILE A 158 -8.58 9.04 3.91
CA ILE A 158 -8.40 9.00 5.37
C ILE A 158 -9.77 8.87 6.04
N SER A 159 -9.86 8.06 7.07
CA SER A 159 -11.07 7.98 7.88
C SER A 159 -11.29 9.29 8.65
N ARG A 160 -12.56 9.58 9.00
CA ARG A 160 -12.88 10.74 9.83
C ARG A 160 -12.14 10.69 11.16
N ASP A 161 -12.04 9.52 11.76
CA ASP A 161 -11.43 9.35 13.07
C ASP A 161 -9.92 9.57 13.04
N ASP A 162 -9.22 9.03 12.02
CA ASP A 162 -7.79 9.28 11.81
C ASP A 162 -7.52 10.76 11.50
N PHE A 163 -8.38 11.39 10.69
CA PHE A 163 -8.27 12.82 10.41
C PHE A 163 -8.42 13.67 11.68
N LEU A 164 -9.41 13.35 12.52
CA LEU A 164 -9.61 14.05 13.81
C LEU A 164 -8.50 13.77 14.82
N ALA A 165 -7.87 12.59 14.74
CA ALA A 165 -6.68 12.24 15.53
C ALA A 165 -5.41 12.92 15.02
N GLY A 166 -5.47 13.60 13.87
CA GLY A 166 -4.32 14.31 13.28
C GLY A 166 -3.29 13.37 12.62
N LYS A 167 -3.68 12.14 12.30
CA LYS A 167 -2.76 11.20 11.60
C LYS A 167 -2.41 11.73 10.21
N GLY A 168 -1.12 11.67 9.89
CA GLY A 168 -0.59 11.95 8.57
C GLY A 168 -0.04 10.70 7.89
N TYR A 169 0.58 10.89 6.72
CA TYR A 169 1.16 9.82 5.92
C TYR A 169 2.13 8.92 6.73
N LEU A 170 3.01 9.53 7.52
CA LEU A 170 4.00 8.78 8.32
C LEU A 170 3.33 7.87 9.36
N ASP A 171 2.29 8.36 10.05
CA ASP A 171 1.56 7.58 11.05
C ASP A 171 0.89 6.36 10.41
N LEU A 172 0.17 6.58 9.30
CA LEU A 172 -0.53 5.53 8.56
C LEU A 172 0.44 4.49 7.99
N MET A 173 1.58 4.92 7.46
CA MET A 173 2.59 4.03 6.93
C MET A 173 3.36 3.29 8.04
N THR A 174 3.50 3.86 9.24
CA THR A 174 4.03 3.16 10.41
C THR A 174 3.07 2.07 10.87
N ASP A 175 1.76 2.34 10.88
CA ASP A 175 0.74 1.30 11.13
C ASP A 175 0.85 0.15 10.10
N ASN A 176 1.15 0.46 8.83
CA ASN A 176 1.41 -0.54 7.78
C ASN A 176 2.66 -1.39 8.07
N VAL A 177 3.73 -0.82 8.64
CA VAL A 177 4.93 -1.59 9.05
C VAL A 177 4.54 -2.69 10.04
N GLU A 178 3.70 -2.36 11.04
CA GLU A 178 3.25 -3.34 12.04
C GLU A 178 2.31 -4.39 11.44
N ALA A 179 1.40 -3.99 10.56
CA ALA A 179 0.52 -4.91 9.86
C ALA A 179 1.31 -5.91 8.98
N LEU A 180 2.34 -5.43 8.26
CA LEU A 180 3.25 -6.31 7.50
C LEU A 180 4.09 -7.20 8.41
N ARG A 181 4.55 -6.71 9.55
CA ARG A 181 5.30 -7.52 10.53
C ARG A 181 4.48 -8.72 10.99
N GLU A 182 3.19 -8.55 11.23
CA GLU A 182 2.28 -9.62 11.60
C GLU A 182 2.02 -10.58 10.44
N ALA A 183 1.82 -10.05 9.24
CA ALA A 183 1.47 -10.83 8.05
C ALA A 183 2.62 -11.69 7.51
N LEU A 184 3.86 -11.23 7.66
CA LEU A 184 5.02 -11.90 7.08
C LEU A 184 5.73 -12.87 8.03
N ASN A 185 5.31 -12.98 9.29
CA ASN A 185 5.84 -13.89 10.31
C ASN A 185 4.76 -14.83 10.84
#